data_19a1017e5a304e61836fc8c47e59c539
#
_entry.id   19a1017e5a304e61836fc8c47e59c539
#
_cell.length_a   1.000
_cell.length_b   1.000
_cell.length_c   1.000
_cell.angle_alpha   90.00
_cell.angle_beta   90.00
_cell.angle_gamma   90.00
#
_symmetry.space_group_name_H-M   'P 1'
#
loop_
_entity.id
_entity.type
_entity.pdbx_description
1 polymer ?
#
loop_
_entity_poly.entity_id
_entity_poly.type
_entity_poly.pdbx_seq_one_letter_code
_entity_poly.pdbx_strand_id
1 'polypeptide(L)'
;QAGGQIENLLTGVTAWRNEHNMKPILVKIAPDLTDEQIGAIAKVALDTGIDGIVATNTTTSRNALKSPAKFIQQTGGLSGRPLRKRSTEVIRILYQQLEGSVPIIGVGGIDSGESAWEKLTAGASLLQIYSGLIFEGPGLPGAINRSILRRMEIEGITSLNDVIGKETA
;
A
#
# COMPACT_ATOMS: atom_id res chain seq x y z
N GLN A 1 16.41 16.12 -7.03
CA GLN A 1 16.86 15.28 -8.18
C GLN A 1 16.02 14.01 -8.34
N ALA A 2 15.67 13.28 -7.27
CA ALA A 2 14.87 12.05 -7.37
C ALA A 2 13.43 12.30 -7.88
N GLY A 3 12.78 13.39 -7.49
CA GLY A 3 11.43 13.75 -7.94
C GLY A 3 11.32 13.96 -9.46
N GLY A 4 12.27 14.66 -10.06
CA GLY A 4 12.24 14.91 -11.49
C GLY A 4 12.50 13.66 -12.35
N GLN A 5 13.24 12.68 -11.84
CA GLN A 5 13.44 11.41 -12.55
C GLN A 5 12.17 10.55 -12.58
N ILE A 6 11.46 10.48 -11.45
CA ILE A 6 10.20 9.72 -11.38
C ILE A 6 9.10 10.41 -12.21
N GLU A 7 9.04 11.74 -12.21
CA GLU A 7 8.12 12.52 -13.02
C GLU A 7 8.32 12.25 -14.52
N ASN A 8 9.55 12.36 -15.01
CA ASN A 8 9.88 12.06 -16.41
C ASN A 8 9.51 10.63 -16.80
N LEU A 9 9.81 9.66 -15.93
CA LEU A 9 9.46 8.26 -16.16
C LEU A 9 7.94 8.07 -16.26
N LEU A 10 7.18 8.57 -15.28
CA LEU A 10 5.73 8.39 -15.25
C LEU A 10 5.05 9.14 -16.40
N THR A 11 5.49 10.35 -16.72
CA THR A 11 5.00 11.10 -17.89
C THR A 11 5.21 10.32 -19.18
N GLY A 12 6.40 9.76 -19.39
CA GLY A 12 6.69 8.97 -20.59
C GLY A 12 5.86 7.71 -20.69
N VAL A 13 5.71 6.98 -19.56
CA VAL A 13 4.94 5.73 -19.52
C VAL A 13 3.44 5.98 -19.70
N THR A 14 2.88 7.02 -19.10
CA THR A 14 1.46 7.38 -19.25
C THR A 14 1.13 7.90 -20.65
N ALA A 15 2.03 8.69 -21.25
CA ALA A 15 1.89 9.11 -22.64
C ALA A 15 1.85 7.91 -23.58
N TRP A 16 2.81 7.00 -23.45
CA TRP A 16 2.84 5.76 -24.26
C TRP A 16 1.58 4.91 -24.08
N ARG A 17 1.11 4.72 -22.84
CA ARG A 17 -0.14 4.03 -22.54
C ARG A 17 -1.33 4.63 -23.31
N ASN A 18 -1.47 5.95 -23.28
CA ASN A 18 -2.58 6.66 -23.89
C ASN A 18 -2.60 6.51 -25.42
N GLU A 19 -1.41 6.54 -26.05
CA GLU A 19 -1.28 6.31 -27.49
C GLU A 19 -1.61 4.88 -27.94
N HIS A 20 -1.39 3.88 -27.07
CA HIS A 20 -1.55 2.46 -27.40
C HIS A 20 -2.78 1.80 -26.79
N ASN A 21 -3.67 2.56 -26.17
CA ASN A 21 -4.87 2.06 -25.49
C ASN A 21 -4.58 0.87 -24.54
N MET A 22 -3.52 1.01 -23.72
CA MET A 22 -3.00 -0.03 -22.85
C MET A 22 -3.77 -0.14 -21.52
N LYS A 23 -3.45 -1.19 -20.77
CA LYS A 23 -4.01 -1.46 -19.44
C LYS A 23 -3.57 -0.41 -18.42
N PRO A 24 -4.31 -0.28 -17.29
CA PRO A 24 -3.93 0.60 -16.17
C PRO A 24 -2.51 0.35 -15.69
N ILE A 25 -1.80 1.43 -15.39
CA ILE A 25 -0.42 1.42 -14.88
C ILE A 25 -0.41 1.88 -13.43
N LEU A 26 0.23 1.09 -12.59
CA LEU A 26 0.38 1.36 -11.17
C LEU A 26 1.87 1.54 -10.84
N VAL A 27 2.19 2.53 -10.00
CA VAL A 27 3.55 2.70 -9.48
C VAL A 27 3.68 2.07 -8.10
N LYS A 28 4.71 1.22 -7.90
CA LYS A 28 4.98 0.60 -6.61
C LYS A 28 6.13 1.29 -5.91
N ILE A 29 5.90 1.76 -4.68
CA ILE A 29 6.86 2.55 -3.92
C ILE A 29 7.50 1.77 -2.77
N ALA A 30 8.70 2.20 -2.35
CA ALA A 30 9.39 1.63 -1.21
C ALA A 30 8.86 2.21 0.12
N PRO A 31 8.84 1.43 1.22
CA PRO A 31 8.44 1.93 2.54
C PRO A 31 9.51 2.79 3.20
N ASP A 32 10.75 2.71 2.72
CA ASP A 32 11.93 3.38 3.31
C ASP A 32 12.08 4.85 2.85
N LEU A 33 11.14 5.33 2.04
CA LEU A 33 11.06 6.74 1.63
C LEU A 33 10.73 7.65 2.83
N THR A 34 11.25 8.89 2.80
CA THR A 34 10.83 9.92 3.76
C THR A 34 9.41 10.41 3.45
N ASP A 35 8.76 11.04 4.42
CA ASP A 35 7.40 11.53 4.25
C ASP A 35 7.33 12.64 3.16
N GLU A 36 8.39 13.47 3.02
CA GLU A 36 8.51 14.45 1.95
C GLU A 36 8.64 13.77 0.56
N GLN A 37 9.38 12.65 0.48
CA GLN A 37 9.50 11.89 -0.76
C GLN A 37 8.17 11.23 -1.15
N ILE A 38 7.42 10.73 -0.18
CA ILE A 38 6.08 10.17 -0.39
C ILE A 38 5.13 11.25 -0.91
N GLY A 39 5.14 12.44 -0.30
CA GLY A 39 4.36 13.59 -0.75
C GLY A 39 4.72 14.03 -2.18
N ALA A 40 6.01 14.06 -2.52
CA ALA A 40 6.46 14.37 -3.88
C ALA A 40 5.95 13.34 -4.90
N ILE A 41 5.94 12.03 -4.55
CA ILE A 41 5.40 10.98 -5.41
C ILE A 41 3.88 11.12 -5.59
N ALA A 42 3.15 11.44 -4.51
CA ALA A 42 1.71 11.68 -4.58
C ALA A 42 1.39 12.82 -5.56
N LYS A 43 2.13 13.94 -5.49
CA LYS A 43 1.97 15.05 -6.43
C LYS A 43 2.23 14.61 -7.87
N VAL A 44 3.34 13.92 -8.12
CA VAL A 44 3.67 13.41 -9.46
C VAL A 44 2.59 12.46 -9.98
N ALA A 45 2.01 11.63 -9.10
CA ALA A 45 0.92 10.73 -9.47
C ALA A 45 -0.34 11.49 -9.94
N LEU A 46 -0.68 12.59 -9.27
CA LEU A 46 -1.77 13.48 -9.68
C LEU A 46 -1.46 14.17 -11.02
N ASP A 47 -0.25 14.73 -11.16
CA ASP A 47 0.15 15.53 -12.33
C ASP A 47 0.28 14.65 -13.61
N THR A 48 0.67 13.38 -13.47
CA THR A 48 0.89 12.47 -14.61
C THR A 48 -0.31 11.60 -14.95
N GLY A 49 -1.35 11.56 -14.11
CA GLY A 49 -2.53 10.73 -14.33
C GLY A 49 -2.25 9.23 -14.29
N ILE A 50 -1.34 8.77 -13.41
CA ILE A 50 -1.12 7.35 -13.15
C ILE A 50 -2.38 6.73 -12.53
N ASP A 51 -2.67 5.46 -12.86
CA ASP A 51 -3.94 4.81 -12.49
C ASP A 51 -3.98 4.30 -11.04
N GLY A 52 -2.86 4.30 -10.33
CA GLY A 52 -2.82 3.92 -8.92
C GLY A 52 -1.42 3.79 -8.35
N ILE A 53 -1.35 3.65 -7.03
CA ILE A 53 -0.10 3.48 -6.28
C ILE A 53 -0.17 2.18 -5.48
N VAL A 54 0.89 1.36 -5.54
CA VAL A 54 1.04 0.17 -4.68
C VAL A 54 1.96 0.52 -3.50
N ALA A 55 1.40 0.54 -2.31
CA ALA A 55 2.09 0.86 -1.07
C ALA A 55 2.05 -0.35 -0.12
N THR A 56 3.20 -1.08 0.05
CA THR A 56 4.57 -0.75 -0.34
C THR A 56 5.31 -1.97 -0.89
N ASN A 57 6.55 -1.75 -1.37
CA ASN A 57 7.54 -2.80 -1.55
C ASN A 57 8.05 -3.30 -0.17
N THR A 58 9.04 -4.19 -0.15
CA THR A 58 9.75 -4.64 1.06
C THR A 58 10.66 -3.54 1.62
N THR A 59 11.01 -3.63 2.92
CA THR A 59 11.92 -2.69 3.58
C THR A 59 13.34 -3.24 3.69
N THR A 60 14.33 -2.38 3.63
CA THR A 60 15.72 -2.69 3.98
C THR A 60 15.99 -2.47 5.47
N SER A 61 15.11 -1.81 6.19
CA SER A 61 15.21 -1.59 7.64
C SER A 61 15.11 -2.92 8.41
N ARG A 62 15.93 -3.04 9.43
CA ARG A 62 15.95 -4.16 10.37
C ARG A 62 15.61 -3.73 11.80
N ASN A 63 15.23 -2.46 11.97
CA ASN A 63 14.84 -1.90 13.25
C ASN A 63 13.64 -2.69 13.81
N ALA A 64 13.64 -2.94 15.10
CA ALA A 64 12.60 -3.69 15.82
C ALA A 64 12.55 -5.22 15.56
N LEU A 65 13.47 -5.82 14.82
CA LEU A 65 13.58 -7.27 14.74
C LEU A 65 14.13 -7.84 16.04
N LYS A 66 13.44 -8.88 16.55
CA LYS A 66 13.87 -9.63 17.76
C LYS A 66 14.54 -10.96 17.41
N SER A 67 14.80 -11.21 16.13
CA SER A 67 15.41 -12.43 15.65
C SER A 67 16.90 -12.50 16.01
N PRO A 68 17.53 -13.72 16.07
CA PRO A 68 18.96 -13.84 16.22
C PRO A 68 19.75 -13.07 15.14
N ALA A 69 20.94 -12.53 15.51
CA ALA A 69 21.73 -11.67 14.64
C ALA A 69 22.00 -12.26 13.25
N LYS A 70 22.21 -13.57 13.14
CA LYS A 70 22.43 -14.26 11.86
C LYS A 70 21.28 -14.08 10.84
N PHE A 71 20.04 -13.87 11.32
CA PHE A 71 18.89 -13.61 10.45
C PHE A 71 18.71 -12.12 10.17
N ILE A 72 19.04 -11.25 11.15
CA ILE A 72 18.97 -9.79 10.98
C ILE A 72 19.97 -9.31 9.94
N GLN A 73 21.16 -9.95 9.86
CA GLN A 73 22.23 -9.56 8.94
C GLN A 73 22.01 -10.04 7.50
N GLN A 74 20.96 -10.80 7.22
CA GLN A 74 20.68 -11.25 5.85
C GLN A 74 20.35 -10.06 4.94
N THR A 75 20.91 -10.11 3.74
CA THR A 75 20.63 -9.15 2.68
C THR A 75 19.24 -9.37 2.07
N GLY A 76 18.70 -8.33 1.41
CA GLY A 76 17.39 -8.39 0.75
C GLY A 76 16.30 -7.60 1.48
N GLY A 77 15.09 -7.63 0.93
CA GLY A 77 13.94 -6.94 1.47
C GLY A 77 13.22 -7.75 2.54
N LEU A 78 12.86 -7.10 3.64
CA LEU A 78 12.04 -7.67 4.71
C LEU A 78 10.57 -7.42 4.42
N SER A 79 9.75 -8.46 4.54
CA SER A 79 8.29 -8.41 4.40
C SER A 79 7.57 -8.97 5.63
N GLY A 80 6.24 -9.11 5.57
CA GLY A 80 5.43 -9.65 6.65
C GLY A 80 5.16 -8.67 7.79
N ARG A 81 4.86 -9.17 8.98
CA ARG A 81 4.45 -8.38 10.16
C ARG A 81 5.36 -7.20 10.50
N PRO A 82 6.69 -7.29 10.42
CA PRO A 82 7.56 -6.16 10.71
C PRO A 82 7.30 -4.92 9.82
N LEU A 83 6.80 -5.14 8.60
CA LEU A 83 6.49 -4.07 7.65
C LEU A 83 5.11 -3.43 7.89
N ARG A 84 4.19 -4.09 8.64
CA ARG A 84 2.78 -3.70 8.80
C ARG A 84 2.62 -2.22 9.17
N LYS A 85 3.27 -1.78 10.23
CA LYS A 85 3.14 -0.42 10.74
C LYS A 85 3.57 0.62 9.70
N ARG A 86 4.80 0.48 9.16
CA ARG A 86 5.33 1.47 8.21
C ARG A 86 4.51 1.50 6.92
N SER A 87 4.09 0.35 6.38
CA SER A 87 3.25 0.37 5.17
C SER A 87 1.88 1.01 5.41
N THR A 88 1.30 0.90 6.61
CA THR A 88 0.07 1.60 6.99
C THR A 88 0.28 3.11 7.08
N GLU A 89 1.40 3.56 7.66
CA GLU A 89 1.78 4.98 7.71
C GLU A 89 1.94 5.57 6.30
N VAL A 90 2.63 4.86 5.41
CA VAL A 90 2.82 5.29 4.02
C VAL A 90 1.48 5.43 3.29
N ILE A 91 0.56 4.47 3.47
CA ILE A 91 -0.80 4.55 2.91
C ILE A 91 -1.54 5.78 3.42
N ARG A 92 -1.46 6.05 4.72
CA ARG A 92 -2.11 7.23 5.33
C ARG A 92 -1.58 8.54 4.76
N ILE A 93 -0.25 8.68 4.64
CA ILE A 93 0.38 9.87 4.05
C ILE A 93 -0.06 10.06 2.59
N LEU A 94 -0.05 8.98 1.79
CA LEU A 94 -0.52 9.02 0.42
C LEU A 94 -1.99 9.45 0.33
N TYR A 95 -2.86 8.85 1.13
CA TYR A 95 -4.29 9.13 1.10
C TYR A 95 -4.59 10.60 1.45
N GLN A 96 -3.91 11.15 2.45
CA GLN A 96 -4.01 12.57 2.81
C GLN A 96 -3.59 13.53 1.69
N GLN A 97 -2.58 13.15 0.90
CA GLN A 97 -2.09 13.96 -0.22
C GLN A 97 -2.93 13.81 -1.49
N LEU A 98 -3.50 12.63 -1.70
CA LEU A 98 -4.26 12.28 -2.90
C LEU A 98 -5.76 12.56 -2.75
N GLU A 99 -6.26 12.74 -1.52
CA GLU A 99 -7.68 12.97 -1.22
C GLU A 99 -8.63 11.97 -1.92
N GLY A 100 -8.17 10.71 -2.05
CA GLY A 100 -8.91 9.65 -2.72
C GLY A 100 -8.94 9.71 -4.26
N SER A 101 -8.28 10.70 -4.89
CA SER A 101 -8.28 10.88 -6.35
C SER A 101 -7.53 9.78 -7.11
N VAL A 102 -6.55 9.13 -6.47
CA VAL A 102 -5.75 8.03 -7.05
C VAL A 102 -5.88 6.80 -6.15
N PRO A 103 -6.32 5.65 -6.68
CA PRO A 103 -6.46 4.43 -5.89
C PRO A 103 -5.13 3.97 -5.28
N ILE A 104 -5.17 3.50 -4.02
CA ILE A 104 -4.02 2.95 -3.32
C ILE A 104 -4.24 1.46 -3.09
N ILE A 105 -3.31 0.62 -3.56
CA ILE A 105 -3.26 -0.80 -3.26
C ILE A 105 -2.37 -1.02 -2.05
N GLY A 106 -2.98 -1.34 -0.89
CA GLY A 106 -2.27 -1.57 0.35
C GLY A 106 -1.60 -2.94 0.40
N VAL A 107 -0.29 -2.97 0.65
CA VAL A 107 0.47 -4.21 0.83
C VAL A 107 1.55 -4.05 1.90
N GLY A 108 1.75 -5.10 2.70
CA GLY A 108 2.77 -5.17 3.75
C GLY A 108 2.18 -5.53 5.11
N GLY A 109 2.48 -6.75 5.57
CA GLY A 109 2.06 -7.25 6.87
C GLY A 109 0.58 -7.56 7.03
N ILE A 110 -0.13 -7.83 5.92
CA ILE A 110 -1.52 -8.28 5.95
C ILE A 110 -1.53 -9.80 6.16
N ASP A 111 -2.08 -10.25 7.29
CA ASP A 111 -2.19 -11.64 7.70
C ASP A 111 -3.51 -11.98 8.41
N SER A 112 -4.42 -11.01 8.52
CA SER A 112 -5.69 -11.16 9.22
C SER A 112 -6.69 -10.11 8.74
N GLY A 113 -7.97 -10.28 9.10
CA GLY A 113 -9.00 -9.27 8.87
C GLY A 113 -8.71 -7.94 9.55
N GLU A 114 -8.08 -7.98 10.74
CA GLU A 114 -7.68 -6.77 11.47
C GLU A 114 -6.59 -5.99 10.72
N SER A 115 -5.50 -6.68 10.32
CA SER A 115 -4.42 -6.03 9.56
C SER A 115 -4.87 -5.53 8.19
N ALA A 116 -5.87 -6.18 7.58
CA ALA A 116 -6.52 -5.73 6.37
C ALA A 116 -7.37 -4.46 6.61
N TRP A 117 -8.16 -4.47 7.68
CA TRP A 117 -8.99 -3.32 8.07
C TRP A 117 -8.16 -2.06 8.32
N GLU A 118 -7.02 -2.17 9.01
CA GLU A 118 -6.10 -1.05 9.20
C GLU A 118 -5.63 -0.40 7.89
N LYS A 119 -5.41 -1.21 6.85
CA LYS A 119 -5.01 -0.66 5.54
C LYS A 119 -6.16 0.09 4.87
N LEU A 120 -7.38 -0.44 4.96
CA LEU A 120 -8.58 0.20 4.41
C LEU A 120 -8.84 1.52 5.12
N THR A 121 -8.87 1.53 6.45
CA THR A 121 -9.11 2.76 7.24
C THR A 121 -8.00 3.80 7.07
N ALA A 122 -6.77 3.38 6.76
CA ALA A 122 -5.66 4.26 6.40
C ALA A 122 -5.77 4.84 4.98
N GLY A 123 -6.66 4.32 4.12
CA GLY A 123 -6.90 4.86 2.77
C GLY A 123 -6.63 3.91 1.61
N ALA A 124 -6.33 2.62 1.86
CA ALA A 124 -6.20 1.65 0.78
C ALA A 124 -7.56 1.31 0.18
N SER A 125 -7.67 1.37 -1.16
CA SER A 125 -8.87 0.98 -1.90
C SER A 125 -8.91 -0.52 -2.21
N LEU A 126 -7.72 -1.13 -2.37
CA LEU A 126 -7.52 -2.55 -2.62
C LEU A 126 -6.40 -3.09 -1.73
N LEU A 127 -6.39 -4.41 -1.54
CA LEU A 127 -5.39 -5.08 -0.70
C LEU A 127 -4.62 -6.12 -1.50
N GLN A 128 -3.31 -6.20 -1.26
CA GLN A 128 -2.42 -7.21 -1.81
C GLN A 128 -1.76 -7.99 -0.68
N ILE A 129 -1.77 -9.31 -0.75
CA ILE A 129 -1.21 -10.22 0.25
C ILE A 129 -0.01 -10.94 -0.37
N TYR A 130 1.07 -11.09 0.39
CA TYR A 130 2.23 -11.88 -0.01
C TYR A 130 2.67 -12.84 1.11
N SER A 131 3.48 -12.38 2.07
CA SER A 131 4.01 -13.26 3.13
C SER A 131 2.91 -13.90 3.98
N GLY A 132 1.82 -13.18 4.26
CA GLY A 132 0.68 -13.71 5.00
C GLY A 132 0.10 -14.97 4.36
N LEU A 133 0.04 -15.02 3.03
CA LEU A 133 -0.46 -16.20 2.31
C LEU A 133 0.39 -17.44 2.53
N ILE A 134 1.72 -17.25 2.69
CA ILE A 134 2.65 -18.37 2.95
C ILE A 134 2.43 -18.97 4.34
N PHE A 135 2.19 -18.12 5.34
CA PHE A 135 2.04 -18.55 6.73
C PHE A 135 0.63 -19.03 7.09
N GLU A 136 -0.39 -18.34 6.57
CA GLU A 136 -1.81 -18.59 6.90
C GLU A 136 -2.51 -19.48 5.84
N GLY A 137 -1.85 -19.73 4.71
CA GLY A 137 -2.36 -20.59 3.64
C GLY A 137 -3.36 -19.91 2.70
N PRO A 138 -3.82 -20.66 1.66
CA PRO A 138 -4.66 -20.12 0.57
C PRO A 138 -6.05 -19.68 1.01
N GLY A 139 -6.50 -20.06 2.21
CA GLY A 139 -7.77 -19.63 2.79
C GLY A 139 -7.78 -18.18 3.29
N LEU A 140 -6.60 -17.56 3.45
CA LEU A 140 -6.46 -16.22 4.03
C LEU A 140 -7.29 -15.13 3.33
N PRO A 141 -7.32 -15.01 1.99
CA PRO A 141 -8.13 -13.97 1.33
C PRO A 141 -9.61 -14.09 1.67
N GLY A 142 -10.14 -15.32 1.66
CA GLY A 142 -11.54 -15.57 2.03
C GLY A 142 -11.83 -15.28 3.51
N ALA A 143 -10.88 -15.59 4.40
CA ALA A 143 -11.02 -15.26 5.82
C ALA A 143 -11.01 -13.75 6.07
N ILE A 144 -10.13 -13.00 5.39
CA ILE A 144 -10.08 -11.53 5.43
C ILE A 144 -11.40 -10.94 4.97
N ASN A 145 -11.92 -11.35 3.80
CA ASN A 145 -13.17 -10.82 3.27
C ASN A 145 -14.35 -11.06 4.21
N ARG A 146 -14.47 -12.26 4.79
CA ARG A 146 -15.50 -12.55 5.80
C ARG A 146 -15.37 -11.68 7.04
N SER A 147 -14.15 -11.45 7.50
CA SER A 147 -13.87 -10.59 8.66
C SER A 147 -14.28 -9.15 8.41
N ILE A 148 -13.94 -8.61 7.23
CA ILE A 148 -14.32 -7.25 6.82
C ILE A 148 -15.84 -7.13 6.75
N LEU A 149 -16.53 -8.05 6.06
CA LEU A 149 -17.99 -8.04 5.95
C LEU A 149 -18.66 -8.08 7.31
N ARG A 150 -18.22 -9.00 8.20
CA ARG A 150 -18.78 -9.10 9.55
C ARG A 150 -18.59 -7.80 10.35
N ARG A 151 -17.46 -7.15 10.20
CA ARG A 151 -17.20 -5.87 10.88
C ARG A 151 -18.10 -4.77 10.32
N MET A 152 -18.27 -4.69 9.02
CA MET A 152 -19.20 -3.75 8.38
C MET A 152 -20.64 -3.96 8.86
N GLU A 153 -21.11 -5.22 8.96
CA GLU A 153 -22.44 -5.56 9.51
C GLU A 153 -22.60 -5.07 10.95
N ILE A 154 -21.61 -5.32 11.82
CA ILE A 154 -21.64 -4.89 13.23
C ILE A 154 -21.65 -3.35 13.35
N GLU A 155 -20.88 -2.66 12.50
CA GLU A 155 -20.77 -1.21 12.51
C GLU A 155 -21.89 -0.50 11.67
N GLY A 156 -22.79 -1.27 11.03
CA GLY A 156 -23.88 -0.74 10.19
C GLY A 156 -23.37 -0.05 8.90
N ILE A 157 -22.19 -0.43 8.43
CA ILE A 157 -21.56 0.11 7.22
C ILE A 157 -22.06 -0.67 6.00
N THR A 158 -22.62 0.04 5.01
CA THR A 158 -23.20 -0.58 3.81
C THR A 158 -22.27 -0.54 2.58
N SER A 159 -21.27 0.34 2.59
CA SER A 159 -20.29 0.48 1.51
C SER A 159 -18.88 0.44 2.04
N LEU A 160 -17.99 -0.30 1.36
CA LEU A 160 -16.56 -0.30 1.69
C LEU A 160 -15.93 1.08 1.48
N ASN A 161 -16.49 1.90 0.60
CA ASN A 161 -16.03 3.27 0.38
C ASN A 161 -16.15 4.13 1.65
N ASP A 162 -17.10 3.83 2.54
CA ASP A 162 -17.29 4.54 3.81
C ASP A 162 -16.22 4.16 4.86
N VAL A 163 -15.42 3.12 4.57
CA VAL A 163 -14.32 2.67 5.42
C VAL A 163 -12.99 3.27 4.99
N ILE A 164 -12.83 3.48 3.66
CA ILE A 164 -11.55 3.92 3.09
C ILE A 164 -11.20 5.31 3.61
N GLY A 165 -10.05 5.40 4.28
CA GLY A 165 -9.54 6.65 4.83
C GLY A 165 -10.24 7.15 6.10
N LYS A 166 -11.12 6.37 6.72
CA LYS A 166 -11.89 6.78 7.92
C LYS A 166 -11.01 7.26 9.09
N GLU A 167 -9.78 6.76 9.21
CA GLU A 167 -8.82 7.20 10.24
C GLU A 167 -8.05 8.46 9.85
N THR A 168 -8.25 8.99 8.65
CA THR A 168 -7.53 10.17 8.13
C THR A 168 -8.45 11.39 8.02
N ALA A 169 -9.74 11.20 8.26
CA ALA A 169 -10.76 12.25 8.23
C ALA A 169 -10.77 13.10 9.51
#